data_cac51cc919f830956f19e07bff5ca972
#
_entry.id   cac51cc919f830956f19e07bff5ca972
#
_cell.length_a   1.000
_cell.length_b   1.000
_cell.length_c   1.000
_cell.angle_alpha   90.00
_cell.angle_beta   90.00
_cell.angle_gamma   90.00
#
_symmetry.space_group_name_H-M   'P 1'
#
loop_
_entity.id
_entity.type
_entity.pdbx_description
1 polymer ?
#
loop_
_entity_poly.entity_id
_entity_poly.type
_entity_poly.pdbx_seq_one_letter_code
_entity_poly.pdbx_strand_id
1 'polypeptide(L)'
;MMPTTYPKQEVNSMRQMVNTTKAKERHSIAFRTKTELEILDDGYKWRKYGKKKVKSNSNPRNYYKCSHEGCIVKKRVERDGEDSKFLITEYEGIHNHESPYVIYYY
;
A
#
# COMPACT_ATOMS: atom_id res chain seq x y z
N MET A 1 4.66 10.79 -14.98
CA MET A 1 4.34 10.75 -14.41
C MET A 1 4.16 10.26 -13.70
N MET A 2 4.10 10.03 -13.45
CA MET A 2 3.79 9.72 -12.83
C MET A 2 3.51 9.65 -12.11
N PRO A 3 3.30 9.56 -12.12
CA PRO A 3 2.93 9.62 -11.43
C PRO A 3 2.83 9.43 -10.63
N THR A 4 2.80 9.31 -10.61
CA THR A 4 2.72 9.24 -10.00
C THR A 4 2.90 9.66 -9.22
N THR A 5 2.75 9.86 -9.35
CA THR A 5 2.85 10.30 -8.64
C THR A 5 2.57 10.14 -7.42
N TYR A 6 2.76 9.63 -7.11
CA TYR A 6 2.62 9.38 -5.98
C TYR A 6 3.14 10.34 -5.28
N PRO A 7 2.72 10.62 -4.35
CA PRO A 7 3.13 11.63 -3.62
C PRO A 7 4.49 11.54 -3.29
N LYS A 8 5.27 12.50 -3.58
CA LYS A 8 6.58 12.47 -3.33
C LYS A 8 6.87 12.45 -1.92
N GLN A 9 6.09 13.05 -1.11
CA GLN A 9 6.41 13.06 0.25
C GLN A 9 6.28 11.70 0.77
N GLU A 10 5.41 10.92 0.26
CA GLU A 10 5.30 9.61 0.75
C GLU A 10 6.47 8.83 0.34
N VAL A 11 7.02 9.17 -0.75
CA VAL A 11 8.17 8.48 -1.20
C VAL A 11 9.30 8.70 -0.24
N ASN A 12 9.40 9.85 0.31
CA ASN A 12 10.46 10.10 1.23
C ASN A 12 10.29 9.30 2.47
N SER A 13 9.13 9.17 2.95
CA SER A 13 8.94 8.40 4.11
C SER A 13 9.24 6.97 3.82
N MET A 14 8.99 6.53 2.64
CA MET A 14 9.25 5.21 2.36
C MET A 14 10.66 4.88 2.29
N ARG A 15 11.46 5.77 1.90
CA ARG A 15 12.83 5.51 1.79
C ARG A 15 13.38 5.00 3.05
N GLN A 16 12.88 5.40 4.16
CA GLN A 16 13.40 4.93 5.36
C GLN A 16 13.01 3.55 5.63
N MET A 17 11.90 3.11 5.17
CA MET A 17 11.54 1.81 5.46
C MET A 17 12.12 0.84 4.52
N VAL A 18 12.30 1.22 3.35
CA VAL A 18 12.84 0.34 2.41
C VAL A 18 14.17 -0.13 2.68
N ASN A 19 14.94 0.69 3.19
CA ASN A 19 16.27 0.33 3.29
C ASN A 19 16.50 -0.74 4.19
N THR A 20 15.63 -1.07 4.96
CA THR A 20 15.97 -2.03 5.87
C THR A 20 15.97 -3.35 5.28
N THR A 21 15.52 -3.53 4.19
CA THR A 21 15.42 -4.80 3.79
C THR A 21 16.40 -5.34 3.09
N LYS A 22 17.21 -5.00 2.85
CA LYS A 22 18.15 -5.55 2.13
C LYS A 22 17.66 -6.64 1.40
N ALA A 23 16.60 -6.84 1.31
CA ALA A 23 16.15 -7.88 0.65
C ALA A 23 16.12 -7.58 -0.65
N LYS A 24 17.06 -7.42 -1.20
CA LYS A 24 17.06 -7.12 -2.45
C LYS A 24 16.07 -7.81 -3.19
N GLU A 25 15.57 -8.82 -2.77
CA GLU A 25 14.66 -9.50 -3.58
C GLU A 25 13.29 -9.01 -3.39
N ARG A 26 13.00 -8.24 -2.43
CA ARG A 26 11.71 -7.84 -2.21
C ARG A 26 11.59 -6.43 -1.93
N HIS A 27 10.60 -5.76 -2.37
CA HIS A 27 10.36 -4.38 -2.07
C HIS A 27 9.11 -4.31 -1.22
N SER A 28 9.22 -3.68 -0.07
CA SER A 28 8.09 -3.58 0.85
C SER A 28 8.07 -2.16 1.39
N ILE A 29 6.94 -1.51 1.25
CA ILE A 29 6.79 -0.14 1.66
C ILE A 29 5.55 0.01 2.48
N ALA A 30 5.60 0.72 3.57
CA ALA A 30 4.45 0.88 4.44
C ALA A 30 4.19 2.33 4.75
N PHE A 31 2.91 2.69 4.82
CA PHE A 31 2.49 4.02 5.17
C PHE A 31 1.59 3.95 6.37
N ARG A 32 1.67 4.95 7.24
CA ARG A 32 0.78 5.05 8.37
C ARG A 32 0.07 6.38 8.21
N THR A 33 -1.22 6.36 7.94
CA THR A 33 -1.97 7.54 7.58
C THR A 33 -3.14 7.78 8.51
N LYS A 34 -3.32 9.01 8.97
CA LYS A 34 -4.44 9.32 9.82
C LYS A 34 -5.64 9.53 8.92
N THR A 35 -6.63 8.70 9.02
CA THR A 35 -7.81 8.79 8.17
C THR A 35 -8.91 7.91 8.71
N GLU A 36 -10.13 8.25 8.39
CA GLU A 36 -11.25 7.43 8.78
C GLU A 36 -11.60 6.46 7.66
N LEU A 37 -10.95 6.55 6.52
CA LEU A 37 -11.26 5.66 5.44
C LEU A 37 -10.77 4.26 5.72
N GLU A 38 -11.45 3.28 5.17
CA GLU A 38 -11.06 1.90 5.36
C GLU A 38 -9.95 1.51 4.39
N ILE A 39 -9.82 2.23 3.32
CA ILE A 39 -8.79 1.95 2.37
C ILE A 39 -8.53 3.24 1.61
N LEU A 40 -7.28 3.52 1.30
CA LEU A 40 -6.93 4.72 0.59
C LEU A 40 -6.88 4.46 -0.91
N ASP A 41 -7.31 5.44 -1.68
CA ASP A 41 -7.28 5.31 -3.12
C ASP A 41 -5.88 5.63 -3.58
N ASP A 42 -5.21 4.71 -4.17
CA ASP A 42 -3.85 4.88 -4.63
C ASP A 42 -3.77 4.86 -6.15
N GLY A 43 -4.90 4.88 -6.84
CA GLY A 43 -4.90 4.92 -8.27
C GLY A 43 -4.82 3.57 -8.95
N TYR A 44 -4.67 2.50 -8.19
CA TYR A 44 -4.63 1.18 -8.77
C TYR A 44 -5.89 0.42 -8.41
N LYS A 45 -6.19 -0.62 -9.15
CA LYS A 45 -7.34 -1.44 -8.87
C LYS A 45 -6.90 -2.68 -8.15
N TRP A 46 -7.62 -3.05 -7.11
CA TRP A 46 -7.23 -4.15 -6.26
C TRP A 46 -8.35 -5.17 -6.13
N ARG A 47 -7.96 -6.42 -5.91
CA ARG A 47 -8.92 -7.46 -5.66
C ARG A 47 -8.63 -8.01 -4.29
N LYS A 48 -9.59 -8.00 -3.40
CA LYS A 48 -9.38 -8.48 -2.05
C LYS A 48 -9.36 -10.00 -2.09
N TYR A 49 -8.37 -10.59 -1.51
CA TYR A 49 -8.29 -12.04 -1.51
C TYR A 49 -8.24 -12.61 -0.10
N GLY A 50 -8.26 -11.82 0.93
CA GLY A 50 -8.25 -12.37 2.25
C GLY A 50 -8.41 -11.35 3.34
N LYS A 51 -8.70 -11.86 4.55
CA LYS A 51 -8.83 -11.07 5.71
C LYS A 51 -8.38 -11.96 6.83
N LYS A 52 -7.55 -11.48 7.72
CA LYS A 52 -7.01 -12.32 8.75
C LYS A 52 -6.75 -11.53 9.99
N LYS A 53 -6.95 -12.14 11.14
CA LYS A 53 -6.63 -11.51 12.38
C LYS A 53 -5.23 -11.90 12.73
N VAL A 54 -4.44 -10.95 13.23
CA VAL A 54 -3.09 -11.23 13.63
C VAL A 54 -3.00 -11.02 15.12
N LYS A 55 -2.06 -11.68 15.77
CA LYS A 55 -1.97 -11.63 17.20
C LYS A 55 -1.73 -10.27 17.73
N SER A 56 -0.97 -9.48 17.05
CA SER A 56 -0.55 -8.21 17.60
C SER A 56 -1.58 -7.11 17.39
N ASN A 57 -2.69 -7.38 16.74
CA ASN A 57 -3.64 -6.33 16.47
C ASN A 57 -5.05 -6.91 16.50
N SER A 58 -5.92 -6.29 17.28
CA SER A 58 -7.27 -6.80 17.39
C SER A 58 -8.05 -6.48 16.11
N ASN A 59 -7.60 -5.57 15.29
CA ASN A 59 -8.28 -5.25 14.07
C ASN A 59 -7.80 -6.20 12.97
N PRO A 60 -8.67 -6.60 12.07
CA PRO A 60 -8.25 -7.56 11.05
C PRO A 60 -7.39 -6.90 10.01
N ARG A 61 -6.59 -7.70 9.38
CA ARG A 61 -5.74 -7.25 8.30
C ARG A 61 -6.38 -7.72 6.99
N ASN A 62 -6.55 -6.80 6.06
CA ASN A 62 -7.16 -7.10 4.78
C ASN A 62 -6.08 -7.22 3.72
N TYR A 63 -6.20 -8.22 2.86
CA TYR A 63 -5.20 -8.52 1.86
C TYR A 63 -5.74 -8.32 0.45
N TYR A 64 -4.95 -7.65 -0.38
CA TYR A 64 -5.36 -7.36 -1.73
C TYR A 64 -4.28 -7.69 -2.74
N LYS A 65 -4.66 -8.01 -3.95
CA LYS A 65 -3.73 -8.25 -5.04
C LYS A 65 -4.07 -7.26 -6.14
N CYS A 66 -3.07 -6.78 -6.84
CA CYS A 66 -3.29 -5.88 -7.96
C CYS A 66 -4.10 -6.62 -9.01
N SER A 67 -5.11 -5.95 -9.56
CA SER A 67 -5.99 -6.58 -10.53
C SER A 67 -5.41 -6.62 -11.92
N HIS A 68 -4.33 -5.93 -12.16
CA HIS A 68 -3.75 -5.89 -13.50
C HIS A 68 -3.11 -7.25 -13.82
N GLU A 69 -3.39 -7.74 -15.00
CA GLU A 69 -2.91 -9.04 -15.37
C GLU A 69 -1.41 -9.09 -15.34
N GLY A 70 -0.84 -10.08 -14.72
CA GLY A 70 0.60 -10.23 -14.65
C GLY A 70 1.29 -9.39 -13.57
N CYS A 71 0.56 -8.60 -12.83
CA CYS A 71 1.17 -7.80 -11.80
C CYS A 71 1.18 -8.57 -10.50
N ILE A 72 2.31 -8.56 -9.81
CA ILE A 72 2.45 -9.35 -8.60
C ILE A 72 2.34 -8.54 -7.34
N VAL A 73 2.03 -7.27 -7.42
CA VAL A 73 2.00 -6.43 -6.24
C VAL A 73 0.86 -6.82 -5.31
N LYS A 74 1.16 -6.83 -4.02
CA LYS A 74 0.17 -7.12 -3.01
C LYS A 74 0.08 -5.94 -2.06
N LYS A 75 -1.07 -5.80 -1.43
CA LYS A 75 -1.32 -4.69 -0.54
C LYS A 75 -1.99 -5.23 0.69
N ARG A 76 -1.60 -4.76 1.86
CA ARG A 76 -2.23 -5.14 3.11
C ARG A 76 -2.67 -3.89 3.80
N VAL A 77 -3.84 -3.90 4.39
CA VAL A 77 -4.40 -2.74 5.06
C VAL A 77 -4.95 -3.13 6.40
N GLU A 78 -4.61 -2.39 7.44
CA GLU A 78 -5.15 -2.65 8.76
C GLU A 78 -5.20 -1.37 9.56
N ARG A 79 -6.09 -1.30 10.54
CA ARG A 79 -6.12 -0.18 11.45
C ARG A 79 -5.02 -0.40 12.47
N ASP A 80 -4.32 0.66 12.84
CA ASP A 80 -3.27 0.56 13.81
C ASP A 80 -3.87 0.09 15.12
N GLY A 81 -3.29 -0.92 15.72
CA GLY A 81 -3.79 -1.46 16.96
C GLY A 81 -3.56 -0.54 18.14
N GLU A 82 -2.61 0.37 18.03
CA GLU A 82 -2.35 1.27 19.11
C GLU A 82 -3.11 2.58 18.99
N ASP A 83 -3.47 2.98 17.80
CA ASP A 83 -4.22 4.21 17.61
C ASP A 83 -5.10 4.05 16.40
N SER A 84 -6.37 3.76 16.61
CA SER A 84 -7.25 3.45 15.51
C SER A 84 -7.54 4.62 14.58
N LYS A 85 -7.01 5.77 14.87
CA LYS A 85 -7.19 6.89 13.97
C LYS A 85 -6.27 6.73 12.78
N PHE A 86 -5.33 5.81 12.84
CA PHE A 86 -4.38 5.60 11.77
C PHE A 86 -4.62 4.31 11.00
N LEU A 87 -4.42 4.38 9.70
CA LEU A 87 -4.55 3.23 8.85
C LEU A 87 -3.14 2.87 8.38
N ILE A 88 -2.79 1.61 8.44
CA ILE A 88 -1.50 1.15 8.00
C ILE A 88 -1.69 0.43 6.68
N THR A 89 -1.02 0.91 5.64
CA THR A 89 -1.12 0.31 4.33
C THR A 89 0.27 -0.13 3.92
N GLU A 90 0.41 -1.37 3.57
CA GLU A 90 1.70 -1.90 3.20
C GLU A 90 1.64 -2.49 1.81
N TYR A 91 2.62 -2.19 0.97
CA TYR A 91 2.68 -2.71 -0.37
C TYR A 91 3.89 -3.59 -0.52
N GLU A 92 3.74 -4.68 -1.24
CA GLU A 92 4.85 -5.56 -1.48
C GLU A 92 5.00 -5.72 -2.98
N GLY A 93 6.14 -5.46 -3.53
CA GLY A 93 6.42 -5.59 -4.95
C GLY A 93 6.38 -4.26 -5.66
N ILE A 94 6.63 -4.28 -6.94
CA ILE A 94 6.60 -3.10 -7.76
C ILE A 94 5.68 -3.36 -8.93
N HIS A 95 4.76 -2.45 -9.19
CA HIS A 95 3.85 -2.59 -10.30
C HIS A 95 4.64 -2.58 -11.61
N ASN A 96 4.21 -3.39 -12.55
CA ASN A 96 4.87 -3.43 -13.83
C ASN A 96 4.02 -2.69 -14.86
N HIS A 97 3.14 -1.81 -14.43
CA HIS A 97 2.27 -1.07 -15.30
C HIS A 97 1.90 0.23 -14.63
N GLU A 98 1.34 1.13 -15.37
CA GLU A 98 0.94 2.38 -14.79
C GLU A 98 -0.42 2.27 -14.17
N SER A 99 -0.79 3.24 -13.37
CA SER A 99 -2.08 3.26 -12.75
C SER A 99 -3.14 3.31 -13.85
N PRO A 100 -4.22 2.57 -13.71
CA PRO A 100 -5.28 2.61 -14.71
C PRO A 100 -6.03 3.93 -14.68
N TYR A 101 -5.86 4.73 -13.64
CA TYR A 101 -6.54 5.99 -13.57
C TYR A 101 -5.55 7.05 -14.00
N VAL A 102 -5.80 7.62 -15.15
CA VAL A 102 -4.90 8.59 -15.69
C VAL A 102 -5.43 9.96 -15.39
N ILE A 103 -4.62 10.80 -14.81
CA ILE A 103 -5.03 12.12 -14.47
C ILE A 103 -4.35 13.09 -15.40
N TYR A 104 -5.13 13.90 -16.11
CA TYR A 104 -4.55 14.85 -17.00
C TYR A 104 -4.65 16.23 -16.40
N TYR A 105 -3.54 16.94 -16.39
CA TYR A 105 -3.54 18.28 -15.85
C TYR A 105 -3.33 19.20 -17.02
N TYR A 106 -4.16 20.17 -17.17
CA TYR A 106 -4.06 21.08 -18.32
C TYR A 106 -3.79 22.51 -17.90
#